data_9d0a38ba7dd86cc2dc1dcb8c6e1e98ca
#
_entry.id   9d0a38ba7dd86cc2dc1dcb8c6e1e98ca
#
_cell.length_a   1.000
_cell.length_b   1.000
_cell.length_c   1.000
_cell.angle_alpha   90.00
_cell.angle_beta   90.00
_cell.angle_gamma   90.00
#
_symmetry.space_group_name_H-M   'P 1'
#
loop_
_entity.id
_entity.type
_entity.pdbx_description
1 polymer ?
#
loop_
_entity_poly.entity_id
_entity_poly.type
_entity_poly.pdbx_seq_one_letter_code
_entity_poly.pdbx_strand_id
1 'polypeptide(L)'
;FFKQKTAYEIGTGDWSSDVCSSDLIGEEIYSIKEAPNKLLLMTTNENFEATWQDVEEKFKGRVDVTSSKDNYLELMEPGVNKWQAVKSLAESFGIKPEEIMCIGDSNNDLSMIKNAGIGVAVANAKPQVQKYAKIVTASNDNDGVALAIENILTAQINVPE
;
A
#
# COMPACT_ATOMS: atom_id res chain seq x y z
N PHE A 1 -9.03 12.35 12.18
CA PHE A 1 -9.82 11.12 12.29
C PHE A 1 -10.74 11.01 11.09
N PHE A 2 -10.87 9.81 10.55
CA PHE A 2 -11.50 9.62 9.25
C PHE A 2 -12.76 8.77 9.39
N LYS A 3 -13.84 9.23 8.79
CA LYS A 3 -15.01 8.41 8.56
C LYS A 3 -14.69 7.46 7.41
N GLN A 4 -14.77 6.17 7.65
CA GLN A 4 -14.61 5.19 6.59
C GLN A 4 -15.79 5.31 5.63
N LYS A 5 -15.52 5.72 4.39
CA LYS A 5 -16.52 5.61 3.31
C LYS A 5 -16.60 4.16 2.87
N THR A 6 -17.78 3.62 2.75
CA THR A 6 -17.99 2.31 2.14
C THR A 6 -17.62 2.38 0.65
N ALA A 7 -17.27 1.27 0.03
CA ALA A 7 -16.94 1.20 -1.39
C ALA A 7 -18.04 1.80 -2.31
N TYR A 8 -19.26 1.89 -1.83
CA TYR A 8 -20.39 2.48 -2.53
C TYR A 8 -20.38 4.02 -2.53
N GLU A 9 -19.74 4.66 -1.56
CA GLU A 9 -19.60 6.12 -1.46
C GLU A 9 -18.40 6.67 -2.22
N ILE A 10 -17.54 5.80 -2.78
CA ILE A 10 -16.37 6.12 -3.61
C ILE A 10 -16.80 6.33 -5.08
N GLY A 11 -17.97 6.86 -5.34
CA GLY A 11 -18.43 7.15 -6.69
C GLY A 11 -17.99 8.54 -7.15
N THR A 12 -17.21 8.62 -8.23
CA THR A 12 -17.05 9.76 -9.16
C THR A 12 -16.68 11.15 -8.62
N GLY A 13 -16.18 11.27 -7.39
CA GLY A 13 -15.68 12.53 -6.81
C GLY A 13 -14.16 12.69 -7.00
N ASP A 14 -13.71 13.94 -7.02
CA ASP A 14 -12.30 14.27 -6.98
C ASP A 14 -11.66 13.68 -5.71
N TRP A 15 -10.79 12.69 -5.87
CA TRP A 15 -10.11 11.95 -4.81
C TRP A 15 -9.32 12.85 -3.85
N SER A 16 -9.02 14.08 -4.24
CA SER A 16 -8.26 15.02 -3.41
C SER A 16 -9.08 15.70 -2.33
N SER A 17 -10.39 15.82 -2.52
CA SER A 17 -11.27 16.56 -1.60
C SER A 17 -12.01 15.69 -0.59
N ASP A 18 -12.16 14.38 -0.87
CA ASP A 18 -13.03 13.50 -0.08
C ASP A 18 -12.33 12.68 1.02
N VAL A 19 -11.01 12.71 1.06
CA VAL A 19 -10.23 11.84 1.95
C VAL A 19 -10.24 12.28 3.42
N CYS A 20 -10.70 13.48 3.71
CA CYS A 20 -10.52 14.10 5.03
C CYS A 20 -11.80 14.66 5.66
N SER A 21 -12.96 14.15 5.36
CA SER A 21 -14.15 14.54 6.12
C SER A 21 -14.36 13.60 7.30
N SER A 22 -13.65 13.88 8.41
CA SER A 22 -14.07 13.37 9.70
C SER A 22 -14.98 14.42 10.31
N ASP A 23 -16.23 14.09 10.48
CA ASP A 23 -17.18 14.91 11.21
C ASP A 23 -17.03 14.73 12.74
N LEU A 24 -16.08 13.88 13.17
CA LEU A 24 -15.86 13.56 14.58
C LEU A 24 -14.64 14.34 15.09
N ILE A 25 -14.87 15.22 16.07
CA ILE A 25 -13.83 16.07 16.70
C ILE A 25 -13.81 15.80 18.20
N GLY A 26 -12.60 15.65 18.77
CA GLY A 26 -12.42 15.53 20.21
C GLY A 26 -13.03 14.26 20.80
N GLU A 27 -13.88 14.39 21.82
CA GLU A 27 -14.45 13.25 22.55
C GLU A 27 -15.42 12.40 21.73
N GLU A 28 -15.98 12.91 20.67
CA GLU A 28 -16.87 12.16 19.77
C GLU A 28 -16.19 10.93 19.16
N ILE A 29 -14.86 10.93 19.07
CA ILE A 29 -14.05 9.80 18.61
C ILE A 29 -14.30 8.55 19.46
N TYR A 30 -14.54 8.72 20.76
CA TYR A 30 -14.82 7.61 21.68
C TYR A 30 -16.21 7.01 21.49
N SER A 31 -17.07 7.64 20.69
CA SER A 31 -18.38 7.10 20.33
C SER A 31 -18.34 6.10 19.18
N ILE A 32 -17.20 5.93 18.50
CA ILE A 32 -17.01 4.96 17.41
C ILE A 32 -17.14 3.55 18.00
N LYS A 33 -18.17 2.82 17.56
CA LYS A 33 -18.44 1.46 18.04
C LYS A 33 -17.59 0.39 17.34
N GLU A 34 -17.17 0.68 16.10
CA GLU A 34 -16.39 -0.23 15.27
C GLU A 34 -14.96 0.29 15.15
N ALA A 35 -13.98 -0.58 15.37
CA ALA A 35 -12.58 -0.22 15.17
C ALA A 35 -12.33 0.12 13.69
N PRO A 36 -11.59 1.21 13.39
CA PRO A 36 -11.25 1.54 12.02
C PRO A 36 -10.25 0.52 11.47
N ASN A 37 -10.39 0.16 10.21
CA ASN A 37 -9.44 -0.75 9.54
C ASN A 37 -8.07 -0.10 9.32
N LYS A 38 -8.03 1.23 9.25
CA LYS A 38 -6.82 2.02 9.04
C LYS A 38 -6.99 3.42 9.62
N LEU A 39 -5.93 3.91 10.26
CA LEU A 39 -5.81 5.32 10.64
C LEU A 39 -4.83 5.99 9.68
N LEU A 40 -5.15 7.19 9.23
CA LEU A 40 -4.27 8.02 8.43
C LEU A 40 -3.88 9.27 9.23
N LEU A 41 -2.59 9.41 9.48
CA LEU A 41 -1.99 10.62 10.04
C LEU A 41 -1.43 11.47 8.91
N MET A 42 -1.89 12.71 8.83
CA MET A 42 -1.32 13.70 7.92
C MET A 42 -0.34 14.58 8.68
N THR A 43 0.86 14.72 8.14
CA THR A 43 1.91 15.55 8.72
C THR A 43 2.51 16.47 7.66
N THR A 44 3.39 17.38 8.04
CA THR A 44 4.20 18.12 7.07
C THR A 44 5.43 17.29 6.68
N ASN A 45 6.00 17.54 5.50
CA ASN A 45 7.20 16.82 5.06
C ASN A 45 8.37 17.00 6.06
N GLU A 46 8.47 18.15 6.69
CA GLU A 46 9.51 18.45 7.69
C GLU A 46 9.39 17.60 8.96
N ASN A 47 8.16 17.27 9.35
CA ASN A 47 7.89 16.51 10.57
C ASN A 47 7.65 15.02 10.32
N PHE A 48 7.65 14.58 9.06
CA PHE A 48 7.27 13.21 8.69
C PHE A 48 8.10 12.17 9.43
N GLU A 49 9.42 12.25 9.34
CA GLU A 49 10.32 11.27 9.94
C GLU A 49 10.23 11.26 11.48
N ALA A 50 10.17 12.44 12.11
CA ALA A 50 10.01 12.54 13.56
C ALA A 50 8.66 11.97 14.02
N THR A 51 7.59 12.24 13.28
CA THR A 51 6.26 11.68 13.57
C THR A 51 6.25 10.16 13.39
N TRP A 52 6.92 9.65 12.37
CA TRP A 52 7.06 8.21 12.13
C TRP A 52 7.72 7.52 13.33
N GLN A 53 8.89 8.01 13.75
CA GLN A 53 9.64 7.45 14.88
C GLN A 53 8.85 7.52 16.19
N ASP A 54 8.17 8.63 16.45
CA ASP A 54 7.33 8.79 17.64
C ASP A 54 6.16 7.80 17.67
N VAL A 55 5.53 7.58 16.53
CA VAL A 55 4.43 6.60 16.39
C VAL A 55 4.93 5.17 16.56
N GLU A 56 6.05 4.81 15.90
CA GLU A 56 6.65 3.47 16.05
C GLU A 56 7.05 3.19 17.49
N GLU A 57 7.64 4.16 18.19
CA GLU A 57 8.04 4.00 19.58
C GLU A 57 6.82 3.84 20.50
N LYS A 58 5.84 4.73 20.39
CA LYS A 58 4.64 4.74 21.25
C LYS A 58 3.72 3.56 21.05
N PHE A 59 3.64 3.06 19.83
CA PHE A 59 2.70 1.98 19.47
C PHE A 59 3.39 0.68 19.07
N LYS A 60 4.64 0.51 19.43
CA LYS A 60 5.47 -0.66 19.10
C LYS A 60 4.74 -1.98 19.31
N GLY A 61 4.59 -2.76 18.25
CA GLY A 61 3.91 -4.06 18.27
C GLY A 61 2.39 -3.99 18.39
N ARG A 62 1.81 -2.79 18.44
CA ARG A 62 0.35 -2.58 18.45
C ARG A 62 -0.20 -2.13 17.11
N VAL A 63 0.63 -1.57 16.27
CA VAL A 63 0.29 -1.14 14.91
C VAL A 63 1.46 -1.41 13.97
N ASP A 64 1.15 -1.67 12.71
CA ASP A 64 2.09 -1.57 11.60
C ASP A 64 1.96 -0.18 10.98
N VAL A 65 3.11 0.46 10.74
CA VAL A 65 3.19 1.80 10.16
C VAL A 65 3.73 1.70 8.74
N THR A 66 3.07 2.34 7.80
CA THR A 66 3.53 2.46 6.41
C THR A 66 3.23 3.85 5.86
N SER A 67 3.67 4.13 4.64
CA SER A 67 3.34 5.37 3.95
C SER A 67 3.01 5.12 2.50
N SER A 68 1.99 5.81 2.00
CA SER A 68 1.66 5.87 0.58
C SER A 68 2.16 7.17 -0.08
N LYS A 69 2.32 8.24 0.69
CA LYS A 69 2.83 9.56 0.27
C LYS A 69 3.83 10.09 1.28
N ASP A 70 4.59 11.10 0.89
CA ASP A 70 5.68 11.66 1.72
C ASP A 70 5.23 12.40 2.98
N ASN A 71 3.93 12.62 3.15
CA ASN A 71 3.35 13.28 4.32
C ASN A 71 2.20 12.48 4.97
N TYR A 72 2.01 11.21 4.57
CA TYR A 72 0.94 10.35 5.07
C TYR A 72 1.53 9.13 5.77
N LEU A 73 1.23 8.98 7.07
CA LEU A 73 1.47 7.76 7.82
C LEU A 73 0.17 6.99 7.94
N GLU A 74 0.22 5.74 7.56
CA GLU A 74 -0.89 4.82 7.63
C GLU A 74 -0.62 3.81 8.75
N LEU A 75 -1.53 3.73 9.72
CA LEU A 75 -1.47 2.80 10.85
C LEU A 75 -2.54 1.75 10.66
N MET A 76 -2.14 0.50 10.78
CA MET A 76 -3.01 -0.67 10.62
C MET A 76 -2.76 -1.66 11.74
N GLU A 77 -3.67 -2.60 11.90
CA GLU A 77 -3.45 -3.76 12.77
C GLU A 77 -2.18 -4.52 12.35
N PRO A 78 -1.37 -5.01 13.31
CA PRO A 78 -0.15 -5.75 13.00
C PRO A 78 -0.41 -6.93 12.06
N GLY A 79 0.41 -7.04 11.02
CA GLY A 79 0.30 -8.06 9.99
C GLY A 79 -0.68 -7.73 8.87
N VAL A 80 -1.47 -6.66 8.98
CA VAL A 80 -2.35 -6.22 7.89
C VAL A 80 -1.56 -5.42 6.88
N ASN A 81 -1.31 -6.01 5.72
CA ASN A 81 -0.59 -5.37 4.62
C ASN A 81 -1.07 -5.90 3.26
N LYS A 82 -0.63 -5.28 2.18
CA LYS A 82 -1.05 -5.65 0.82
C LYS A 82 -0.73 -7.11 0.47
N TRP A 83 0.41 -7.65 0.93
CA TRP A 83 0.75 -9.05 0.68
C TRP A 83 -0.22 -10.01 1.35
N GLN A 84 -0.61 -9.77 2.59
CA GLN A 84 -1.56 -10.65 3.26
C GLN A 84 -2.91 -10.69 2.54
N ALA A 85 -3.37 -9.57 2.04
CA ALA A 85 -4.59 -9.51 1.23
C ALA A 85 -4.46 -10.32 -0.08
N VAL A 86 -3.36 -10.11 -0.81
CA VAL A 86 -3.05 -10.84 -2.04
C VAL A 86 -2.95 -12.35 -1.76
N LYS A 87 -2.22 -12.73 -0.72
CA LYS A 87 -2.02 -14.12 -0.32
C LYS A 87 -3.35 -14.80 0.03
N SER A 88 -4.17 -14.18 0.87
CA SER A 88 -5.46 -14.74 1.27
C SER A 88 -6.38 -14.93 0.06
N LEU A 89 -6.38 -13.97 -0.86
CA LEU A 89 -7.16 -14.09 -2.09
C LEU A 89 -6.65 -15.23 -2.98
N ALA A 90 -5.34 -15.30 -3.21
CA ALA A 90 -4.71 -16.34 -4.02
C ALA A 90 -4.96 -17.74 -3.45
N GLU A 91 -4.83 -17.91 -2.13
CA GLU A 91 -5.13 -19.17 -1.44
C GLU A 91 -6.58 -19.63 -1.67
N SER A 92 -7.54 -18.68 -1.70
CA SER A 92 -8.95 -19.03 -1.98
C SER A 92 -9.18 -19.58 -3.40
N PHE A 93 -8.27 -19.29 -4.32
CA PHE A 93 -8.26 -19.83 -5.69
C PHE A 93 -7.28 -20.98 -5.91
N GLY A 94 -6.56 -21.41 -4.85
CA GLY A 94 -5.54 -22.44 -4.95
C GLY A 94 -4.27 -22.01 -5.70
N ILE A 95 -4.03 -20.69 -5.82
CA ILE A 95 -2.87 -20.09 -6.49
C ILE A 95 -1.72 -19.99 -5.48
N LYS A 96 -0.53 -20.43 -5.87
CA LYS A 96 0.66 -20.38 -5.03
C LYS A 96 1.39 -19.03 -5.16
N PRO A 97 2.16 -18.60 -4.14
CA PRO A 97 2.93 -17.36 -4.20
C PRO A 97 3.82 -17.23 -5.45
N GLU A 98 4.40 -18.33 -5.92
CA GLU A 98 5.28 -18.38 -7.08
C GLU A 98 4.55 -18.08 -8.41
N GLU A 99 3.23 -18.22 -8.41
CA GLU A 99 2.36 -17.97 -9.57
C GLU A 99 1.79 -16.54 -9.58
N ILE A 100 2.17 -15.71 -8.59
CA ILE A 100 1.65 -14.36 -8.41
C ILE A 100 2.66 -13.34 -8.93
N MET A 101 2.18 -12.41 -9.75
CA MET A 101 2.89 -11.18 -10.07
C MET A 101 2.27 -10.02 -9.30
N CYS A 102 3.13 -9.22 -8.65
CA CYS A 102 2.73 -7.98 -7.99
C CYS A 102 3.51 -6.81 -8.58
N ILE A 103 2.80 -5.71 -8.86
CA ILE A 103 3.39 -4.48 -9.39
C ILE A 103 3.12 -3.33 -8.44
N GLY A 104 4.11 -2.48 -8.18
CA GLY A 104 3.94 -1.34 -7.28
C GLY A 104 5.03 -0.29 -7.40
N ASP A 105 4.88 0.79 -6.63
CA ASP A 105 5.76 1.96 -6.67
C ASP A 105 6.15 2.50 -5.29
N SER A 106 5.38 2.20 -4.25
CA SER A 106 5.48 2.86 -2.94
C SER A 106 5.79 1.87 -1.81
N ASN A 107 6.06 2.42 -0.61
CA ASN A 107 6.48 1.62 0.55
C ASN A 107 5.44 0.58 0.97
N ASN A 108 4.17 0.91 0.86
CA ASN A 108 3.07 -0.01 1.16
C ASN A 108 2.98 -1.20 0.17
N ASP A 109 3.71 -1.17 -0.95
CA ASP A 109 3.79 -2.25 -1.93
C ASP A 109 4.95 -3.22 -1.66
N LEU A 110 5.91 -2.80 -0.83
CA LEU A 110 7.12 -3.60 -0.56
C LEU A 110 6.82 -5.03 -0.12
N SER A 111 5.82 -5.21 0.72
CA SER A 111 5.45 -6.55 1.21
C SER A 111 5.03 -7.48 0.07
N MET A 112 4.21 -7.00 -0.86
CA MET A 112 3.76 -7.83 -1.99
C MET A 112 4.85 -8.02 -3.05
N ILE A 113 5.69 -7.00 -3.30
CA ILE A 113 6.80 -7.11 -4.26
C ILE A 113 7.86 -8.11 -3.78
N LYS A 114 8.14 -8.16 -2.48
CA LYS A 114 9.12 -9.09 -1.91
C LYS A 114 8.66 -10.54 -1.90
N ASN A 115 7.38 -10.79 -1.72
CA ASN A 115 6.85 -12.12 -1.45
C ASN A 115 6.15 -12.77 -2.65
N ALA A 116 5.81 -12.02 -3.67
CA ALA A 116 5.28 -12.57 -4.91
C ALA A 116 6.35 -13.32 -5.71
N GLY A 117 5.93 -14.30 -6.49
CA GLY A 117 6.80 -15.01 -7.43
C GLY A 117 7.47 -14.05 -8.39
N ILE A 118 6.75 -13.02 -8.86
CA ILE A 118 7.28 -11.96 -9.70
C ILE A 118 6.93 -10.61 -9.08
N GLY A 119 7.89 -10.00 -8.40
CA GLY A 119 7.77 -8.62 -7.90
C GLY A 119 8.26 -7.63 -8.97
N VAL A 120 7.43 -6.69 -9.36
CA VAL A 120 7.73 -5.68 -10.39
C VAL A 120 7.62 -4.28 -9.79
N ALA A 121 8.62 -3.44 -10.05
CA ALA A 121 8.56 -2.01 -9.76
C ALA A 121 8.43 -1.23 -11.07
N VAL A 122 7.61 -0.17 -11.09
CA VAL A 122 7.63 0.80 -12.19
C VAL A 122 8.88 1.68 -12.10
N ALA A 123 9.33 2.25 -13.23
CA ALA A 123 10.58 3.02 -13.25
C ALA A 123 10.56 4.28 -12.36
N ASN A 124 9.39 4.85 -12.11
CA ASN A 124 9.22 5.97 -11.18
C ASN A 124 8.95 5.53 -9.72
N ALA A 125 9.07 4.24 -9.40
CA ALA A 125 8.94 3.74 -8.04
C ALA A 125 10.06 4.27 -7.14
N LYS A 126 9.78 4.34 -5.82
CA LYS A 126 10.79 4.71 -4.83
C LYS A 126 12.02 3.80 -4.92
N PRO A 127 13.25 4.32 -4.75
CA PRO A 127 14.49 3.53 -4.92
C PRO A 127 14.51 2.23 -4.13
N GLN A 128 13.99 2.24 -2.92
CA GLN A 128 13.90 1.03 -2.10
C GLN A 128 12.92 -0.02 -2.66
N VAL A 129 11.85 0.39 -3.35
CA VAL A 129 10.92 -0.52 -4.01
C VAL A 129 11.59 -1.19 -5.19
N GLN A 130 12.28 -0.41 -6.03
CA GLN A 130 13.06 -0.93 -7.15
C GLN A 130 14.14 -1.93 -6.72
N LYS A 131 14.80 -1.66 -5.58
CA LYS A 131 15.85 -2.55 -5.04
C LYS A 131 15.36 -3.96 -4.71
N TYR A 132 14.09 -4.11 -4.31
CA TYR A 132 13.52 -5.41 -3.95
C TYR A 132 12.71 -6.06 -5.07
N ALA A 133 12.43 -5.33 -6.14
CA ALA A 133 11.75 -5.88 -7.30
C ALA A 133 12.70 -6.80 -8.09
N LYS A 134 12.15 -7.92 -8.60
CA LYS A 134 12.88 -8.77 -9.55
C LYS A 134 12.99 -8.13 -10.93
N ILE A 135 12.02 -7.28 -11.27
CA ILE A 135 11.92 -6.60 -12.56
C ILE A 135 11.59 -5.13 -12.32
N VAL A 136 12.26 -4.24 -13.04
CA VAL A 136 11.86 -2.84 -13.16
C VAL A 136 11.35 -2.63 -14.57
N THR A 137 10.08 -2.24 -14.70
CA THR A 137 9.43 -1.94 -15.97
C THR A 137 9.51 -0.43 -16.29
N ALA A 138 8.88 0.02 -17.38
CA ALA A 138 8.76 1.45 -17.68
C ALA A 138 7.97 2.21 -16.59
N SER A 139 7.97 3.53 -16.65
CA SER A 139 7.20 4.35 -15.71
C SER A 139 5.69 4.20 -15.93
N ASN A 140 4.90 4.63 -14.95
CA ASN A 140 3.45 4.70 -15.10
C ASN A 140 3.01 5.54 -16.31
N ASP A 141 3.75 6.62 -16.62
CA ASP A 141 3.48 7.50 -17.77
C ASP A 141 3.86 6.87 -19.13
N ASN A 142 4.57 5.76 -19.11
CA ASN A 142 5.02 5.02 -20.29
C ASN A 142 4.47 3.57 -20.29
N ASP A 143 3.24 3.40 -19.84
CA ASP A 143 2.51 2.14 -19.84
C ASP A 143 3.23 0.97 -19.13
N GLY A 144 4.04 1.27 -18.10
CA GLY A 144 4.90 0.29 -17.42
C GLY A 144 4.17 -0.95 -16.90
N VAL A 145 2.94 -0.78 -16.41
CA VAL A 145 2.12 -1.92 -15.95
C VAL A 145 1.71 -2.82 -17.13
N ALA A 146 1.22 -2.23 -18.21
CA ALA A 146 0.82 -2.97 -19.41
C ALA A 146 2.01 -3.74 -20.00
N LEU A 147 3.16 -3.07 -20.15
CA LEU A 147 4.39 -3.69 -20.65
C LEU A 147 4.85 -4.87 -19.78
N ALA A 148 4.76 -4.75 -18.46
CA ALA A 148 5.11 -5.86 -17.56
C ALA A 148 4.19 -7.08 -17.77
N ILE A 149 2.89 -6.85 -17.90
CA ILE A 149 1.91 -7.91 -18.15
C ILE A 149 2.14 -8.57 -19.51
N GLU A 150 2.28 -7.78 -20.57
CA GLU A 150 2.49 -8.26 -21.94
C GLU A 150 3.78 -9.09 -22.04
N ASN A 151 4.87 -8.63 -21.45
CA ASN A 151 6.14 -9.34 -21.45
C ASN A 151 6.08 -10.69 -20.76
N ILE A 152 5.32 -10.81 -19.66
CA ILE A 152 5.12 -12.10 -18.97
C ILE A 152 4.24 -13.02 -19.80
N LEU A 153 3.12 -12.52 -20.34
CA LEU A 153 2.20 -13.32 -21.15
C LEU A 153 2.86 -13.86 -22.44
N THR A 154 3.82 -13.09 -23.00
CA THR A 154 4.56 -13.51 -24.19
C THR A 154 5.85 -14.29 -23.88
N ALA A 155 6.10 -14.62 -22.59
CA ALA A 155 7.31 -15.29 -22.11
C ALA A 155 8.62 -14.57 -22.49
N GLN A 156 8.58 -13.26 -22.70
CA GLN A 156 9.77 -12.44 -23.04
C GLN A 156 10.57 -12.02 -21.80
N ILE A 157 10.05 -12.23 -20.60
CA ILE A 157 10.78 -11.98 -19.36
C ILE A 157 11.38 -13.30 -18.88
N ASN A 158 12.71 -13.39 -18.90
CA ASN A 158 13.44 -14.39 -18.12
C ASN A 158 13.37 -13.97 -16.65
N VAL A 159 12.54 -14.63 -15.86
CA VAL A 159 12.50 -14.42 -14.40
C VAL A 159 13.76 -15.07 -13.83
N PRO A 160 14.65 -14.32 -13.16
CA PRO A 160 15.80 -14.94 -12.48
C PRO A 160 15.29 -15.89 -11.38
N GLU A 161 15.89 -17.07 -11.29
CA GLU A 161 15.66 -18.05 -10.21
C GLU A 161 16.05 -17.50 -8.84
#